data_9e226638a1e47fd69eba39387c43d828
#
_entry.id   9e226638a1e47fd69eba39387c43d828
#
_cell.length_a   1.000
_cell.length_b   1.000
_cell.length_c   1.000
_cell.angle_alpha   90.00
_cell.angle_beta   90.00
_cell.angle_gamma   90.00
#
_symmetry.space_group_name_H-M   'P 1'
#
loop_
_entity.id
_entity.type
_entity.pdbx_description
1 polymer ?
#
loop_
_entity_poly.entity_id
_entity_poly.type
_entity_poly.pdbx_seq_one_letter_code
_entity_poly.pdbx_strand_id
1 'polypeptide(L)'
;MITVGLDVHESILSTSPQQRRDLLGRVHAAGLDHVVVADHVSFHGGRGFDGLVSATAALTSNDDLPVLLGVYQLALRHPTTVARQLASVSQLAPGRLILGVGVGGEDRSEPLNCGVDPSTRGRRLDESLRVLRALALGDAVDHSGEFFELKDARVLPAPTPRIPIVIGGSSAAAVRRTVRFGDGWLGIFCSARRFAATREQIAEVAQQEGRPLPSWYGLNLWCGIDTQASRARQLVAERMERLYHLPYEKFERLAPAGTPEQVGEWLLPYLEAGCEHFTLVATSTSWEASVEYTAEVKRYLLEHAPA
;
A
#
# COMPACT_ATOMS: atom_id res chain seq x y z
N MET A 1 -10.75 14.01 3.76
CA MET A 1 -9.61 14.60 4.54
C MET A 1 -8.31 14.13 3.91
N ILE A 2 -7.43 15.05 3.52
CA ILE A 2 -6.13 14.72 2.88
C ILE A 2 -5.21 14.12 3.94
N THR A 3 -4.63 12.96 3.65
CA THR A 3 -3.59 12.33 4.46
C THR A 3 -2.33 12.06 3.63
N VAL A 4 -1.17 12.24 4.24
CA VAL A 4 0.13 11.98 3.60
C VAL A 4 0.96 11.10 4.52
N GLY A 5 1.45 10.00 3.97
CA GLY A 5 2.33 9.06 4.64
C GLY A 5 3.66 8.87 3.92
N LEU A 6 4.57 8.20 4.61
CA LEU A 6 5.93 7.93 4.14
C LEU A 6 6.19 6.43 4.06
N ASP A 7 6.83 5.99 2.96
CA ASP A 7 7.38 4.64 2.86
C ASP A 7 8.59 4.48 3.78
N VAL A 8 8.54 3.47 4.65
CA VAL A 8 9.61 3.12 5.59
C VAL A 8 10.09 1.67 5.41
N HIS A 9 9.70 1.01 4.32
CA HIS A 9 9.89 -0.42 4.10
C HIS A 9 11.34 -0.89 4.29
N GLU A 10 12.29 -0.20 3.66
CA GLU A 10 13.71 -0.58 3.74
C GLU A 10 14.29 -0.37 5.14
N SER A 11 13.79 0.60 5.89
CA SER A 11 14.33 0.99 7.20
C SER A 11 13.77 0.19 8.36
N ILE A 12 12.52 -0.31 8.24
CA ILE A 12 11.77 -0.82 9.39
C ILE A 12 12.40 -2.07 10.03
N LEU A 13 12.94 -2.99 9.24
CA LEU A 13 13.58 -4.21 9.73
C LEU A 13 15.12 -4.17 9.65
N SER A 14 15.71 -3.21 8.92
CA SER A 14 17.16 -3.06 8.80
C SER A 14 17.80 -2.22 9.92
N THR A 15 16.99 -1.64 10.80
CA THR A 15 17.43 -0.81 11.92
C THR A 15 17.25 -1.50 13.26
N SER A 16 18.02 -1.04 14.27
CA SER A 16 17.83 -1.50 15.64
C SER A 16 16.44 -1.10 16.19
N PRO A 17 15.94 -1.78 17.25
CA PRO A 17 14.66 -1.41 17.85
C PRO A 17 14.59 0.07 18.30
N GLN A 18 15.70 0.63 18.79
CA GLN A 18 15.74 2.04 19.18
C GLN A 18 15.67 2.97 17.97
N GLN A 19 16.49 2.74 16.96
CA GLN A 19 16.47 3.54 15.72
C GLN A 19 15.11 3.49 15.04
N ARG A 20 14.43 2.35 15.08
CA ARG A 20 13.06 2.21 14.54
C ARG A 20 12.05 3.07 15.30
N ARG A 21 12.10 3.08 16.64
CA ARG A 21 11.26 3.98 17.45
C ARG A 21 11.55 5.44 17.16
N ASP A 22 12.83 5.82 17.05
CA ASP A 22 13.24 7.17 16.75
C ASP A 22 12.76 7.61 15.36
N LEU A 23 12.88 6.73 14.35
CA LEU A 23 12.36 6.94 13.01
C LEU A 23 10.86 7.24 13.03
N LEU A 24 10.06 6.33 13.61
CA LEU A 24 8.61 6.47 13.64
C LEU A 24 8.16 7.64 14.50
N GLY A 25 8.86 7.91 15.61
CA GLY A 25 8.63 9.10 16.43
C GLY A 25 8.82 10.41 15.66
N ARG A 26 9.84 10.49 14.80
CA ARG A 26 10.06 11.67 13.94
C ARG A 26 8.99 11.79 12.85
N VAL A 27 8.56 10.67 12.22
CA VAL A 27 7.45 10.67 11.27
C VAL A 27 6.18 11.22 11.90
N HIS A 28 5.85 10.76 13.11
CA HIS A 28 4.70 11.24 13.87
C HIS A 28 4.85 12.73 14.25
N ALA A 29 5.99 13.12 14.81
CA ALA A 29 6.28 14.50 15.20
C ALA A 29 6.26 15.50 14.03
N ALA A 30 6.61 15.03 12.82
CA ALA A 30 6.50 15.83 11.59
C ALA A 30 5.05 15.99 11.10
N GLY A 31 4.09 15.36 11.77
CA GLY A 31 2.67 15.44 11.44
C GLY A 31 2.25 14.61 10.24
N LEU A 32 3.03 13.58 9.85
CA LEU A 32 2.62 12.63 8.82
C LEU A 32 1.56 11.68 9.38
N ASP A 33 0.64 11.23 8.52
CA ASP A 33 -0.59 10.55 8.96
C ASP A 33 -0.46 9.04 9.04
N HIS A 34 0.47 8.44 8.30
CA HIS A 34 0.70 7.00 8.29
C HIS A 34 2.08 6.65 7.75
N VAL A 35 2.48 5.42 7.93
CA VAL A 35 3.64 4.85 7.25
C VAL A 35 3.24 3.69 6.37
N VAL A 36 4.07 3.40 5.36
CA VAL A 36 3.84 2.28 4.45
C VAL A 36 5.00 1.30 4.51
N VAL A 37 4.66 0.02 4.45
CA VAL A 37 5.60 -1.07 4.24
C VAL A 37 5.15 -1.93 3.07
N ALA A 38 6.09 -2.45 2.30
CA ALA A 38 5.84 -3.36 1.20
C ALA A 38 5.93 -4.83 1.66
N ASP A 39 5.64 -5.76 0.76
CA ASP A 39 5.69 -7.19 1.01
C ASP A 39 6.38 -7.92 -0.14
N HIS A 40 7.45 -8.62 0.19
CA HIS A 40 8.14 -9.50 -0.73
C HIS A 40 8.59 -10.78 -0.04
N VAL A 41 8.53 -11.91 -0.76
CA VAL A 41 8.97 -13.22 -0.28
C VAL A 41 10.34 -13.58 -0.86
N SER A 42 10.54 -13.37 -2.17
CA SER A 42 11.77 -13.75 -2.89
C SER A 42 11.96 -12.89 -4.13
N PHE A 43 11.93 -11.56 -3.94
CA PHE A 43 11.97 -10.59 -5.03
C PHE A 43 13.39 -10.42 -5.58
N HIS A 44 13.55 -10.45 -6.90
CA HIS A 44 14.81 -10.18 -7.62
C HIS A 44 16.08 -10.74 -6.92
N GLY A 45 16.17 -12.06 -6.86
CA GLY A 45 17.31 -12.73 -6.24
C GLY A 45 17.22 -12.89 -4.72
N GLY A 46 15.99 -12.92 -4.16
CA GLY A 46 15.73 -13.24 -2.75
C GLY A 46 15.70 -12.03 -1.82
N ARG A 47 15.50 -10.84 -2.37
CA ARG A 47 15.38 -9.61 -1.57
C ARG A 47 13.95 -9.42 -1.03
N GLY A 48 13.82 -8.59 -0.02
CA GLY A 48 12.54 -8.15 0.55
C GLY A 48 12.35 -8.55 1.99
N PHE A 49 11.21 -8.14 2.52
CA PHE A 49 10.76 -8.47 3.87
C PHE A 49 9.29 -8.88 3.82
N ASP A 50 8.89 -9.77 4.72
CA ASP A 50 7.48 -10.10 4.91
C ASP A 50 6.71 -8.86 5.40
N GLY A 51 5.65 -8.52 4.69
CA GLY A 51 4.88 -7.31 4.94
C GLY A 51 4.17 -7.29 6.29
N LEU A 52 3.62 -8.41 6.76
CA LEU A 52 2.96 -8.48 8.08
C LEU A 52 3.98 -8.41 9.23
N VAL A 53 5.16 -9.00 9.07
CA VAL A 53 6.25 -8.85 10.05
C VAL A 53 6.70 -7.39 10.11
N SER A 54 6.91 -6.74 8.96
CA SER A 54 7.27 -5.32 8.87
C SER A 54 6.21 -4.42 9.48
N ALA A 55 4.92 -4.66 9.15
CA ALA A 55 3.81 -3.90 9.72
C ALA A 55 3.70 -4.08 11.24
N THR A 56 3.86 -5.30 11.75
CA THR A 56 3.86 -5.56 13.19
C THR A 56 5.00 -4.83 13.89
N ALA A 57 6.20 -4.86 13.31
CA ALA A 57 7.35 -4.13 13.85
C ALA A 57 7.09 -2.60 13.90
N ALA A 58 6.47 -2.04 12.87
CA ALA A 58 6.11 -0.62 12.84
C ALA A 58 5.04 -0.29 13.89
N LEU A 59 3.92 -1.04 13.91
CA LEU A 59 2.78 -0.86 14.81
C LEU A 59 3.15 -0.95 16.29
N THR A 60 4.12 -1.82 16.63
CA THR A 60 4.60 -2.01 18.01
C THR A 60 5.75 -1.07 18.39
N SER A 61 6.28 -0.31 17.45
CA SER A 61 7.36 0.66 17.71
C SER A 61 6.86 2.11 17.82
N ASN A 62 5.60 2.36 17.49
CA ASN A 62 4.91 3.64 17.69
C ASN A 62 3.42 3.36 17.90
N ASP A 63 2.80 4.03 18.88
CA ASP A 63 1.42 3.75 19.30
C ASP A 63 0.37 4.57 18.55
N ASP A 64 0.76 5.57 17.76
CA ASP A 64 -0.15 6.51 17.11
C ASP A 64 -0.27 6.28 15.60
N LEU A 65 0.84 5.95 14.92
CA LEU A 65 0.87 5.88 13.47
C LEU A 65 0.11 4.65 12.93
N PRO A 66 -0.86 4.84 12.03
CA PRO A 66 -1.38 3.78 11.18
C PRO A 66 -0.31 3.25 10.23
N VAL A 67 -0.44 1.98 9.85
CA VAL A 67 0.42 1.32 8.88
C VAL A 67 -0.40 0.81 7.70
N LEU A 68 -0.03 1.22 6.50
CA LEU A 68 -0.54 0.69 5.24
C LEU A 68 0.42 -0.39 4.73
N LEU A 69 -0.08 -1.59 4.43
CA LEU A 69 0.62 -2.55 3.58
C LEU A 69 0.40 -2.17 2.11
N GLY A 70 1.43 -1.74 1.44
CA GLY A 70 1.29 -1.23 0.08
C GLY A 70 2.19 -1.90 -0.96
N VAL A 71 1.89 -3.15 -1.36
CA VAL A 71 0.73 -4.03 -1.13
C VAL A 71 1.17 -5.42 -0.70
N TYR A 72 0.32 -6.12 0.05
CA TYR A 72 0.52 -7.49 0.47
C TYR A 72 0.18 -8.49 -0.65
N GLN A 73 1.04 -9.46 -0.89
CA GLN A 73 0.87 -10.49 -1.91
C GLN A 73 0.06 -11.68 -1.37
N LEU A 74 -1.23 -11.42 -1.06
CA LEU A 74 -2.13 -12.40 -0.44
C LEU A 74 -2.23 -13.71 -1.23
N ALA A 75 -2.15 -13.66 -2.57
CA ALA A 75 -2.21 -14.84 -3.44
C ALA A 75 -1.08 -15.86 -3.21
N LEU A 76 0.04 -15.45 -2.58
CA LEU A 76 1.17 -16.33 -2.30
C LEU A 76 1.02 -17.12 -0.99
N ARG A 77 -0.04 -16.89 -0.23
CA ARG A 77 -0.24 -17.45 1.11
C ARG A 77 -1.61 -18.11 1.26
N HIS A 78 -1.75 -18.97 2.26
CA HIS A 78 -3.05 -19.54 2.58
C HIS A 78 -3.92 -18.52 3.34
N PRO A 79 -5.15 -18.22 2.89
CA PRO A 79 -5.97 -17.14 3.46
C PRO A 79 -6.33 -17.36 4.93
N THR A 80 -6.50 -18.59 5.40
CA THR A 80 -6.77 -18.88 6.82
C THR A 80 -5.58 -18.51 7.71
N THR A 81 -4.35 -18.79 7.26
CA THR A 81 -3.13 -18.38 7.98
C THR A 81 -3.05 -16.86 8.05
N VAL A 82 -3.30 -16.18 6.93
CA VAL A 82 -3.30 -14.72 6.88
C VAL A 82 -4.41 -14.14 7.76
N ALA A 83 -5.61 -14.72 7.76
CA ALA A 83 -6.70 -14.30 8.66
C ALA A 83 -6.29 -14.38 10.13
N ARG A 84 -5.60 -15.46 10.54
CA ARG A 84 -5.05 -15.60 11.90
C ARG A 84 -4.00 -14.54 12.21
N GLN A 85 -3.08 -14.28 11.29
CA GLN A 85 -2.05 -13.25 11.45
C GLN A 85 -2.68 -11.85 11.61
N LEU A 86 -3.64 -11.51 10.75
CA LEU A 86 -4.36 -10.23 10.81
C LEU A 86 -5.16 -10.07 12.11
N ALA A 87 -5.84 -11.13 12.56
CA ALA A 87 -6.52 -11.11 13.85
C ALA A 87 -5.55 -10.85 15.00
N SER A 88 -4.36 -11.45 14.97
CA SER A 88 -3.32 -11.22 15.98
C SER A 88 -2.78 -9.79 15.95
N VAL A 89 -2.49 -9.25 14.77
CA VAL A 89 -2.04 -7.85 14.61
C VAL A 89 -3.12 -6.88 15.06
N SER A 90 -4.39 -7.17 14.78
CA SER A 90 -5.52 -6.34 15.26
C SER A 90 -5.62 -6.27 16.78
N GLN A 91 -5.22 -7.32 17.51
CA GLN A 91 -5.16 -7.26 18.98
C GLN A 91 -3.98 -6.42 19.49
N LEU A 92 -2.86 -6.39 18.77
CA LEU A 92 -1.69 -5.58 19.12
C LEU A 92 -1.90 -4.09 18.83
N ALA A 93 -2.60 -3.78 17.75
CA ALA A 93 -2.78 -2.41 17.25
C ALA A 93 -4.18 -2.21 16.65
N PRO A 94 -5.23 -2.16 17.49
CA PRO A 94 -6.61 -2.05 17.01
C PRO A 94 -6.82 -0.83 16.11
N GLY A 95 -7.36 -1.05 14.90
CA GLY A 95 -7.73 0.01 13.96
C GLY A 95 -6.57 0.70 13.23
N ARG A 96 -5.32 0.32 13.49
CA ARG A 96 -4.15 1.00 12.91
C ARG A 96 -3.53 0.31 11.70
N LEU A 97 -4.01 -0.87 11.31
CA LEU A 97 -3.57 -1.56 10.10
C LEU A 97 -4.54 -1.33 8.94
N ILE A 98 -4.04 -0.94 7.78
CA ILE A 98 -4.74 -0.95 6.50
C ILE A 98 -4.08 -2.00 5.62
N LEU A 99 -4.83 -2.98 5.15
CA LEU A 99 -4.33 -4.05 4.30
C LEU A 99 -4.49 -3.70 2.82
N GLY A 100 -3.44 -3.19 2.21
CA GLY A 100 -3.37 -3.09 0.75
C GLY A 100 -3.05 -4.45 0.14
N VAL A 101 -3.78 -4.86 -0.88
CA VAL A 101 -3.60 -6.17 -1.55
C VAL A 101 -3.42 -6.02 -3.04
N GLY A 102 -2.45 -6.75 -3.59
CA GLY A 102 -2.17 -6.80 -5.02
C GLY A 102 -1.87 -8.21 -5.50
N VAL A 103 -1.87 -8.38 -6.82
CA VAL A 103 -1.52 -9.68 -7.44
C VAL A 103 0.00 -9.90 -7.51
N GLY A 104 0.80 -8.88 -7.21
CA GLY A 104 2.23 -8.85 -7.53
C GLY A 104 2.43 -8.80 -9.06
N GLY A 105 3.64 -8.81 -9.55
CA GLY A 105 3.74 -8.88 -11.00
C GLY A 105 5.09 -8.66 -11.64
N GLU A 106 5.96 -7.98 -10.99
CA GLU A 106 7.24 -7.57 -11.58
C GLU A 106 8.21 -8.75 -11.68
N ASP A 107 8.28 -9.56 -10.64
CA ASP A 107 9.10 -10.78 -10.62
C ASP A 107 8.22 -12.03 -10.70
N ARG A 108 8.29 -12.73 -11.83
CA ARG A 108 7.53 -13.98 -12.04
C ARG A 108 8.14 -15.17 -11.27
N SER A 109 9.38 -15.08 -10.82
CA SER A 109 10.01 -16.14 -10.02
C SER A 109 9.48 -16.17 -8.60
N GLU A 110 9.08 -15.04 -8.05
CA GLU A 110 8.58 -14.93 -6.68
C GLU A 110 7.35 -15.83 -6.41
N PRO A 111 6.25 -15.78 -7.20
CA PRO A 111 5.14 -16.72 -7.02
C PRO A 111 5.53 -18.18 -7.28
N LEU A 112 6.42 -18.48 -8.23
CA LEU A 112 6.89 -19.84 -8.48
C LEU A 112 7.63 -20.41 -7.26
N ASN A 113 8.49 -19.61 -6.62
CA ASN A 113 9.20 -19.99 -5.40
C ASN A 113 8.24 -20.23 -4.21
N CYS A 114 7.03 -19.68 -4.26
CA CYS A 114 5.95 -19.93 -3.31
C CYS A 114 5.01 -21.07 -3.72
N GLY A 115 5.31 -21.81 -4.78
CA GLY A 115 4.46 -22.89 -5.30
C GLY A 115 3.18 -22.39 -5.99
N VAL A 116 3.15 -21.13 -6.43
CA VAL A 116 1.98 -20.52 -7.08
C VAL A 116 2.27 -20.29 -8.56
N ASP A 117 1.44 -20.86 -9.43
CA ASP A 117 1.50 -20.56 -10.86
C ASP A 117 1.14 -19.07 -11.09
N PRO A 118 2.06 -18.28 -11.69
CA PRO A 118 1.83 -16.86 -11.96
C PRO A 118 0.57 -16.57 -12.78
N SER A 119 0.09 -17.51 -13.61
CA SER A 119 -1.12 -17.36 -14.42
C SER A 119 -2.39 -17.41 -13.57
N THR A 120 -2.36 -18.02 -12.40
CA THR A 120 -3.50 -18.22 -11.51
C THR A 120 -3.67 -17.11 -10.48
N ARG A 121 -2.66 -16.24 -10.28
CA ARG A 121 -2.59 -15.25 -9.20
C ARG A 121 -3.86 -14.42 -9.02
N GLY A 122 -4.47 -13.98 -10.12
CA GLY A 122 -5.70 -13.17 -10.07
C GLY A 122 -6.87 -13.93 -9.48
N ARG A 123 -7.16 -15.17 -9.98
CA ARG A 123 -8.24 -16.01 -9.47
C ARG A 123 -7.99 -16.44 -8.03
N ARG A 124 -6.74 -16.80 -7.73
CA ARG A 124 -6.33 -17.18 -6.37
C ARG A 124 -6.49 -16.01 -5.39
N LEU A 125 -6.18 -14.76 -5.81
CA LEU A 125 -6.43 -13.57 -5.00
C LEU A 125 -7.92 -13.33 -4.77
N ASP A 126 -8.75 -13.48 -5.79
CA ASP A 126 -10.21 -13.32 -5.67
C ASP A 126 -10.81 -14.33 -4.67
N GLU A 127 -10.35 -15.58 -4.72
CA GLU A 127 -10.77 -16.62 -3.78
C GLU A 127 -10.23 -16.35 -2.37
N SER A 128 -8.96 -15.97 -2.24
CA SER A 128 -8.35 -15.61 -0.96
C SER A 128 -9.07 -14.45 -0.27
N LEU A 129 -9.46 -13.43 -1.02
CA LEU A 129 -10.21 -12.28 -0.49
C LEU A 129 -11.60 -12.66 0.01
N ARG A 130 -12.29 -13.56 -0.73
CA ARG A 130 -13.58 -14.08 -0.29
C ARG A 130 -13.48 -14.83 1.04
N VAL A 131 -12.51 -15.75 1.14
CA VAL A 131 -12.25 -16.51 2.37
C VAL A 131 -11.85 -15.58 3.52
N LEU A 132 -10.93 -14.63 3.26
CA LEU A 132 -10.47 -13.69 4.27
C LEU A 132 -11.61 -12.83 4.82
N ARG A 133 -12.48 -12.32 3.94
CA ARG A 133 -13.66 -11.53 4.36
C ARG A 133 -14.66 -12.35 5.20
N ALA A 134 -14.85 -13.61 4.85
CA ALA A 134 -15.75 -14.49 5.62
C ALA A 134 -15.16 -14.79 7.00
N LEU A 135 -13.87 -15.17 7.09
CA LEU A 135 -13.21 -15.47 8.36
C LEU A 135 -13.08 -14.24 9.29
N ALA A 136 -13.03 -13.04 8.73
CA ALA A 136 -12.96 -11.79 9.50
C ALA A 136 -14.24 -11.49 10.30
N LEU A 137 -15.36 -12.18 10.02
CA LEU A 137 -16.62 -12.07 10.79
C LEU A 137 -16.58 -12.89 12.10
N GLY A 138 -15.68 -13.87 12.20
CA GLY A 138 -15.59 -14.76 13.37
C GLY A 138 -16.54 -15.95 13.33
N ASP A 139 -17.40 -16.04 12.32
CA ASP A 139 -18.31 -17.17 12.11
C ASP A 139 -17.60 -18.38 11.52
N ALA A 140 -18.25 -19.55 11.57
CA ALA A 140 -17.80 -20.74 10.90
C ALA A 140 -17.89 -20.58 9.39
N VAL A 141 -16.84 -20.96 8.68
CA VAL A 141 -16.76 -20.85 7.23
C VAL A 141 -16.52 -22.22 6.63
N ASP A 142 -17.48 -22.65 5.78
CA ASP A 142 -17.31 -23.73 4.83
C ASP A 142 -17.04 -23.11 3.45
N HIS A 143 -15.99 -23.56 2.79
CA HIS A 143 -15.59 -23.07 1.47
C HIS A 143 -15.04 -24.21 0.64
N SER A 144 -15.53 -24.37 -0.57
CA SER A 144 -15.01 -25.28 -1.58
C SER A 144 -14.75 -24.50 -2.86
N GLY A 145 -13.48 -24.31 -3.21
CA GLY A 145 -13.05 -23.47 -4.32
C GLY A 145 -12.03 -24.13 -5.23
N GLU A 146 -11.47 -23.35 -6.14
CA GLU A 146 -10.42 -23.83 -7.05
C GLU A 146 -9.09 -24.06 -6.31
N PHE A 147 -8.80 -23.27 -5.28
CA PHE A 147 -7.50 -23.24 -4.61
C PHE A 147 -7.56 -23.61 -3.13
N PHE A 148 -8.70 -23.45 -2.50
CA PHE A 148 -8.83 -23.67 -1.06
C PHE A 148 -10.08 -24.45 -0.70
N GLU A 149 -9.91 -25.34 0.28
CA GLU A 149 -11.00 -26.11 0.87
C GLU A 149 -11.00 -25.84 2.37
N LEU A 150 -12.11 -25.39 2.94
CA LEU A 150 -12.30 -25.13 4.36
C LEU A 150 -13.57 -25.82 4.85
N LYS A 151 -13.51 -26.38 6.05
CA LYS A 151 -14.63 -26.98 6.74
C LYS A 151 -14.69 -26.50 8.18
N ASP A 152 -15.80 -25.89 8.58
CA ASP A 152 -16.03 -25.31 9.93
C ASP A 152 -14.85 -24.46 10.42
N ALA A 153 -14.20 -23.74 9.49
CA ALA A 153 -13.01 -22.94 9.80
C ALA A 153 -13.40 -21.66 10.51
N ARG A 154 -12.70 -21.32 11.62
CA ARG A 154 -12.94 -20.10 12.41
C ARG A 154 -11.64 -19.41 12.76
N VAL A 155 -11.68 -18.10 12.84
CA VAL A 155 -10.58 -17.26 13.35
C VAL A 155 -11.11 -16.34 14.45
N LEU A 156 -10.81 -16.68 15.70
CA LEU A 156 -11.22 -15.90 16.87
C LEU A 156 -9.99 -15.53 17.71
N PRO A 157 -9.98 -14.31 18.35
CA PRO A 157 -11.00 -13.26 18.22
C PRO A 157 -10.99 -12.65 16.82
N ALA A 158 -12.15 -12.25 16.31
CA ALA A 158 -12.26 -11.50 15.07
C ALA A 158 -11.63 -10.11 15.21
N PRO A 159 -11.04 -9.54 14.14
CA PRO A 159 -10.51 -8.17 14.18
C PRO A 159 -11.59 -7.14 14.53
N THR A 160 -11.33 -6.35 15.59
CA THR A 160 -12.24 -5.28 16.03
C THR A 160 -11.42 -4.02 16.35
N PRO A 161 -11.60 -2.90 15.59
CA PRO A 161 -12.45 -2.78 14.40
C PRO A 161 -11.97 -3.66 13.24
N ARG A 162 -12.85 -3.86 12.26
CA ARG A 162 -12.51 -4.60 11.03
C ARG A 162 -11.35 -3.92 10.30
N ILE A 163 -10.38 -4.71 9.83
CA ILE A 163 -9.24 -4.19 9.06
C ILE A 163 -9.72 -3.77 7.67
N PRO A 164 -9.52 -2.50 7.28
CA PRO A 164 -9.81 -2.05 5.91
C PRO A 164 -8.92 -2.77 4.89
N ILE A 165 -9.50 -3.16 3.75
CA ILE A 165 -8.77 -3.75 2.62
C ILE A 165 -8.81 -2.78 1.45
N VAL A 166 -7.65 -2.36 0.94
CA VAL A 166 -7.54 -1.55 -0.27
C VAL A 166 -6.89 -2.36 -1.38
N ILE A 167 -7.40 -2.23 -2.60
CA ILE A 167 -6.98 -3.05 -3.73
C ILE A 167 -6.05 -2.26 -4.63
N GLY A 168 -4.87 -2.82 -4.91
CA GLY A 168 -3.91 -2.27 -5.86
C GLY A 168 -4.17 -2.70 -7.30
N GLY A 169 -3.73 -1.88 -8.24
CA GLY A 169 -3.81 -2.13 -9.68
C GLY A 169 -4.98 -1.44 -10.38
N SER A 170 -4.85 -1.28 -11.72
CA SER A 170 -5.80 -0.51 -12.54
C SER A 170 -6.41 -1.31 -13.70
N SER A 171 -6.30 -2.65 -13.69
CA SER A 171 -6.96 -3.49 -14.67
C SER A 171 -8.47 -3.64 -14.39
N ALA A 172 -9.26 -4.01 -15.38
CA ALA A 172 -10.68 -4.29 -15.19
C ALA A 172 -10.94 -5.35 -14.09
N ALA A 173 -10.03 -6.30 -13.90
CA ALA A 173 -10.11 -7.28 -12.81
C ALA A 173 -9.86 -6.62 -11.45
N ALA A 174 -8.89 -5.68 -11.34
CA ALA A 174 -8.65 -4.93 -10.12
C ALA A 174 -9.83 -4.02 -9.76
N VAL A 175 -10.44 -3.36 -10.75
CA VAL A 175 -11.66 -2.56 -10.56
C VAL A 175 -12.80 -3.41 -9.97
N ARG A 176 -13.12 -4.56 -10.59
CA ARG A 176 -14.15 -5.48 -10.05
C ARG A 176 -13.80 -5.99 -8.65
N ARG A 177 -12.53 -6.29 -8.39
CA ARG A 177 -12.03 -6.74 -7.09
C ARG A 177 -12.21 -5.67 -6.03
N THR A 178 -11.93 -4.41 -6.36
CA THR A 178 -12.16 -3.25 -5.49
C THR A 178 -13.63 -3.17 -5.07
N VAL A 179 -14.55 -3.26 -6.02
CA VAL A 179 -15.99 -3.21 -5.75
C VAL A 179 -16.48 -4.40 -4.91
N ARG A 180 -15.96 -5.60 -5.17
CA ARG A 180 -16.46 -6.84 -4.53
C ARG A 180 -15.89 -7.07 -3.15
N PHE A 181 -14.63 -6.70 -2.93
CA PHE A 181 -13.89 -7.07 -1.73
C PHE A 181 -13.16 -5.90 -1.05
N GLY A 182 -12.98 -4.77 -1.73
CA GLY A 182 -12.23 -3.63 -1.22
C GLY A 182 -13.10 -2.65 -0.43
N ASP A 183 -12.49 -1.98 0.53
CA ASP A 183 -13.00 -0.77 1.16
C ASP A 183 -12.46 0.47 0.42
N GLY A 184 -11.46 0.26 -0.45
CA GLY A 184 -10.81 1.30 -1.23
C GLY A 184 -9.93 0.79 -2.35
N TRP A 185 -9.33 1.75 -3.06
CA TRP A 185 -8.41 1.52 -4.15
C TRP A 185 -7.11 2.30 -3.98
N LEU A 186 -5.98 1.65 -4.27
CA LEU A 186 -4.63 2.22 -4.22
C LEU A 186 -4.03 2.25 -5.62
N GLY A 187 -3.86 3.44 -6.19
CA GLY A 187 -3.16 3.66 -7.44
C GLY A 187 -1.64 3.67 -7.27
N ILE A 188 -0.94 3.15 -8.27
CA ILE A 188 0.52 3.26 -8.41
C ILE A 188 0.85 3.42 -9.89
N PHE A 189 1.89 4.17 -10.22
CA PHE A 189 2.32 4.42 -11.61
C PHE A 189 1.16 4.79 -12.55
N CYS A 190 0.28 5.66 -12.11
CA CYS A 190 -0.82 6.17 -12.92
C CYS A 190 -0.85 7.70 -12.89
N SER A 191 -1.18 8.33 -14.02
CA SER A 191 -1.42 9.77 -14.09
C SER A 191 -2.72 10.18 -13.41
N ALA A 192 -2.88 11.45 -13.02
CA ALA A 192 -4.12 11.97 -12.43
C ALA A 192 -5.36 11.67 -13.31
N ARG A 193 -5.23 11.82 -14.64
CA ARG A 193 -6.28 11.42 -15.59
C ARG A 193 -6.64 9.94 -15.49
N ARG A 194 -5.62 9.06 -15.38
CA ARG A 194 -5.86 7.62 -15.23
C ARG A 194 -6.45 7.29 -13.86
N PHE A 195 -6.05 8.04 -12.82
CA PHE A 195 -6.62 7.92 -11.49
C PHE A 195 -8.13 8.23 -11.50
N ALA A 196 -8.52 9.40 -12.05
CA ALA A 196 -9.92 9.78 -12.23
C ALA A 196 -10.72 8.73 -13.02
N ALA A 197 -10.21 8.32 -14.19
CA ALA A 197 -10.88 7.31 -15.02
C ALA A 197 -11.05 5.95 -14.31
N THR A 198 -10.08 5.54 -13.49
CA THR A 198 -10.21 4.30 -12.72
C THR A 198 -11.26 4.43 -11.61
N ARG A 199 -11.33 5.58 -10.95
CA ARG A 199 -12.35 5.89 -9.94
C ARG A 199 -13.76 5.90 -10.54
N GLU A 200 -13.93 6.48 -11.73
CA GLU A 200 -15.20 6.44 -12.49
C GLU A 200 -15.60 4.99 -12.83
N GLN A 201 -14.67 4.19 -13.34
CA GLN A 201 -14.90 2.76 -13.60
C GLN A 201 -15.32 1.98 -12.35
N ILE A 202 -14.72 2.28 -11.19
CA ILE A 202 -15.11 1.69 -9.91
C ILE A 202 -16.56 2.08 -9.57
N ALA A 203 -16.94 3.35 -9.77
CA ALA A 203 -18.29 3.82 -9.52
C ALA A 203 -19.33 3.15 -10.46
N GLU A 204 -19.01 3.04 -11.74
CA GLU A 204 -19.87 2.37 -12.73
C GLU A 204 -20.09 0.89 -12.37
N VAL A 205 -19.02 0.16 -12.03
CA VAL A 205 -19.12 -1.25 -11.66
C VAL A 205 -19.86 -1.42 -10.34
N ALA A 206 -19.65 -0.53 -9.35
CA ALA A 206 -20.38 -0.55 -8.09
C ALA A 206 -21.90 -0.37 -8.32
N GLN A 207 -22.27 0.58 -9.17
CA GLN A 207 -23.67 0.80 -9.56
C GLN A 207 -24.27 -0.43 -10.27
N GLN A 208 -23.55 -1.00 -11.24
CA GLN A 208 -23.98 -2.20 -11.98
C GLN A 208 -24.17 -3.42 -11.08
N GLU A 209 -23.30 -3.60 -10.08
CA GLU A 209 -23.36 -4.70 -9.13
C GLU A 209 -24.24 -4.42 -7.90
N GLY A 210 -24.87 -3.24 -7.80
CA GLY A 210 -25.70 -2.84 -6.66
C GLY A 210 -24.92 -2.80 -5.34
N ARG A 211 -23.63 -2.40 -5.38
CA ARG A 211 -22.74 -2.37 -4.23
C ARG A 211 -22.45 -0.93 -3.79
N PRO A 212 -22.16 -0.72 -2.49
CA PRO A 212 -21.72 0.59 -2.02
C PRO A 212 -20.40 0.99 -2.69
N LEU A 213 -20.21 2.29 -2.88
CA LEU A 213 -18.94 2.83 -3.35
C LEU A 213 -17.85 2.61 -2.28
N PRO A 214 -16.65 2.18 -2.67
CA PRO A 214 -15.50 2.25 -1.79
C PRO A 214 -15.25 3.69 -1.34
N SER A 215 -14.82 3.86 -0.08
CA SER A 215 -14.65 5.18 0.53
C SER A 215 -13.20 5.64 0.64
N TRP A 216 -12.22 4.78 0.32
CA TRP A 216 -10.80 5.09 0.45
C TRP A 216 -10.12 5.08 -0.94
N TYR A 217 -9.53 6.21 -1.34
CA TYR A 217 -8.82 6.35 -2.61
C TYR A 217 -7.43 6.94 -2.38
N GLY A 218 -6.39 6.15 -2.65
CA GLY A 218 -5.02 6.55 -2.38
C GLY A 218 -4.09 6.39 -3.58
N LEU A 219 -2.97 7.07 -3.51
CA LEU A 219 -1.86 6.99 -4.45
C LEU A 219 -0.56 6.63 -3.73
N ASN A 220 0.11 5.58 -4.19
CA ASN A 220 1.49 5.28 -3.83
C ASN A 220 2.41 5.86 -4.91
N LEU A 221 3.32 6.75 -4.51
CA LEU A 221 4.10 7.58 -5.41
C LEU A 221 5.60 7.49 -5.12
N TRP A 222 6.38 7.07 -6.10
CA TRP A 222 7.83 7.28 -6.09
C TRP A 222 8.15 8.74 -6.39
N CYS A 223 9.00 9.37 -5.59
CA CYS A 223 9.45 10.74 -5.84
C CYS A 223 10.85 11.00 -5.30
N GLY A 224 11.56 11.90 -5.95
CA GLY A 224 12.78 12.50 -5.43
C GLY A 224 12.47 13.86 -4.82
N ILE A 225 12.94 14.11 -3.61
CA ILE A 225 12.70 15.40 -2.95
C ILE A 225 13.99 15.94 -2.35
N ASP A 226 14.37 17.14 -2.79
CA ASP A 226 15.55 17.87 -2.26
C ASP A 226 15.35 19.37 -2.49
N THR A 227 16.08 20.20 -1.79
CA THR A 227 16.09 21.66 -2.04
C THR A 227 16.61 22.02 -3.43
N GLN A 228 17.34 21.12 -4.08
CA GLN A 228 17.82 21.23 -5.46
C GLN A 228 17.15 20.17 -6.34
N ALA A 229 16.31 20.60 -7.30
CA ALA A 229 15.56 19.72 -8.19
C ALA A 229 16.46 18.73 -8.98
N SER A 230 17.64 19.17 -9.42
CA SER A 230 18.60 18.30 -10.11
C SER A 230 19.09 17.15 -9.23
N ARG A 231 19.33 17.41 -7.95
CA ARG A 231 19.73 16.41 -6.96
C ARG A 231 18.58 15.46 -6.63
N ALA A 232 17.38 15.99 -6.45
CA ALA A 232 16.17 15.19 -6.27
C ALA A 232 15.99 14.17 -7.41
N ARG A 233 16.15 14.65 -8.67
CA ARG A 233 16.07 13.80 -9.86
C ARG A 233 17.14 12.70 -9.86
N GLN A 234 18.38 13.04 -9.55
CA GLN A 234 19.46 12.07 -9.49
C GLN A 234 19.17 10.96 -8.46
N LEU A 235 18.76 11.34 -7.24
CA LEU A 235 18.52 10.40 -6.14
C LEU A 235 17.40 9.39 -6.47
N VAL A 236 16.26 9.85 -7.00
CA VAL A 236 15.17 8.95 -7.36
C VAL A 236 15.52 8.09 -8.57
N ALA A 237 16.24 8.64 -9.55
CA ALA A 237 16.70 7.89 -10.71
C ALA A 237 17.59 6.71 -10.29
N GLU A 238 18.64 6.96 -9.50
CA GLU A 238 19.55 5.92 -9.01
C GLU A 238 18.82 4.84 -8.21
N ARG A 239 17.84 5.21 -7.37
CA ARG A 239 17.06 4.25 -6.57
C ARG A 239 16.14 3.39 -7.45
N MET A 240 15.39 4.01 -8.36
CA MET A 240 14.46 3.29 -9.23
C MET A 240 15.19 2.40 -10.25
N GLU A 241 16.26 2.88 -10.86
CA GLU A 241 17.07 2.08 -11.79
C GLU A 241 17.68 0.84 -11.12
N ARG A 242 18.17 1.00 -9.89
CA ARG A 242 18.69 -0.12 -9.09
C ARG A 242 17.61 -1.16 -8.74
N LEU A 243 16.37 -0.71 -8.51
CA LEU A 243 15.27 -1.60 -8.12
C LEU A 243 14.63 -2.27 -9.32
N TYR A 244 14.28 -1.48 -10.35
CA TYR A 244 13.51 -1.97 -11.51
C TYR A 244 14.37 -2.44 -12.69
N HIS A 245 15.69 -2.17 -12.67
CA HIS A 245 16.60 -2.45 -13.78
C HIS A 245 16.15 -1.82 -15.10
N LEU A 246 15.52 -0.67 -15.04
CA LEU A 246 14.99 0.13 -16.15
C LEU A 246 15.41 1.59 -15.99
N PRO A 247 15.72 2.29 -17.12
CA PRO A 247 16.05 3.72 -17.06
C PRO A 247 14.93 4.56 -16.48
N TYR A 248 15.29 5.54 -15.64
CA TYR A 248 14.33 6.42 -14.96
C TYR A 248 13.41 7.19 -15.91
N GLU A 249 13.85 7.50 -17.11
CA GLU A 249 13.06 8.17 -18.16
C GLU A 249 11.73 7.46 -18.46
N LYS A 250 11.64 6.15 -18.20
CA LYS A 250 10.38 5.38 -18.33
C LYS A 250 9.37 5.71 -17.23
N PHE A 251 9.82 6.21 -16.11
CA PHE A 251 9.03 6.51 -14.92
C PHE A 251 8.85 8.01 -14.68
N GLU A 252 9.70 8.86 -15.26
CA GLU A 252 9.81 10.29 -14.96
C GLU A 252 8.46 11.04 -14.96
N ARG A 253 7.55 10.66 -15.87
CA ARG A 253 6.20 11.26 -15.93
C ARG A 253 5.29 10.84 -14.78
N LEU A 254 5.64 9.80 -14.02
CA LEU A 254 4.82 9.18 -12.96
C LEU A 254 5.57 9.11 -11.62
N ALA A 255 6.80 9.58 -11.61
CA ALA A 255 7.66 9.64 -10.43
C ALA A 255 8.38 11.00 -10.43
N PRO A 256 7.72 12.06 -9.92
CA PRO A 256 8.27 13.42 -9.95
C PRO A 256 9.54 13.56 -9.13
N ALA A 257 10.35 14.54 -9.51
CA ALA A 257 11.51 14.96 -8.73
C ALA A 257 11.59 16.48 -8.69
N GLY A 258 11.81 17.04 -7.51
CA GLY A 258 11.89 18.49 -7.33
C GLY A 258 12.01 18.92 -5.88
N THR A 259 11.75 20.19 -5.64
CA THR A 259 11.58 20.71 -4.27
C THR A 259 10.25 20.21 -3.68
N PRO A 260 10.06 20.29 -2.36
CA PRO A 260 8.77 19.93 -1.74
C PRO A 260 7.58 20.62 -2.40
N GLU A 261 7.69 21.91 -2.74
CA GLU A 261 6.64 22.68 -3.40
C GLU A 261 6.35 22.13 -4.81
N GLN A 262 7.38 21.82 -5.60
CA GLN A 262 7.23 21.27 -6.95
C GLN A 262 6.57 19.88 -6.92
N VAL A 263 6.92 19.04 -5.95
CA VAL A 263 6.26 17.74 -5.77
C VAL A 263 4.82 17.94 -5.30
N GLY A 264 4.56 18.88 -4.40
CA GLY A 264 3.21 19.26 -3.97
C GLY A 264 2.35 19.75 -5.13
N GLU A 265 2.85 20.67 -5.96
CA GLU A 265 2.18 21.17 -7.16
C GLU A 265 1.85 20.04 -8.15
N TRP A 266 2.80 19.11 -8.35
CA TRP A 266 2.59 17.94 -9.20
C TRP A 266 1.45 17.02 -8.70
N LEU A 267 1.19 17.02 -7.40
CA LEU A 267 0.14 16.19 -6.77
C LEU A 267 -1.26 16.85 -6.82
N LEU A 268 -1.39 18.17 -6.99
CA LEU A 268 -2.69 18.86 -6.99
C LEU A 268 -3.72 18.25 -7.97
N PRO A 269 -3.37 17.87 -9.22
CA PRO A 269 -4.33 17.22 -10.12
C PRO A 269 -4.89 15.89 -9.61
N TYR A 270 -4.21 15.22 -8.68
CA TYR A 270 -4.74 13.99 -8.08
C TYR A 270 -5.78 14.29 -6.99
N LEU A 271 -5.66 15.41 -6.28
CA LEU A 271 -6.73 15.89 -5.38
C LEU A 271 -8.01 16.16 -6.17
N GLU A 272 -7.91 16.85 -7.31
CA GLU A 272 -9.03 17.09 -8.22
C GLU A 272 -9.62 15.77 -8.76
N ALA A 273 -8.77 14.77 -9.00
CA ALA A 273 -9.18 13.40 -9.38
C ALA A 273 -9.82 12.61 -8.23
N GLY A 274 -9.86 13.18 -7.01
CA GLY A 274 -10.45 12.56 -5.81
C GLY A 274 -9.54 11.60 -5.08
N CYS A 275 -8.22 11.77 -5.19
CA CYS A 275 -7.26 11.13 -4.31
C CYS A 275 -7.25 11.85 -2.96
N GLU A 276 -7.38 11.10 -1.87
CA GLU A 276 -7.38 11.66 -0.51
C GLU A 276 -6.19 11.17 0.31
N HIS A 277 -5.57 10.04 -0.08
CA HIS A 277 -4.50 9.40 0.68
C HIS A 277 -3.25 9.27 -0.18
N PHE A 278 -2.21 10.01 0.17
CA PHE A 278 -0.93 9.98 -0.53
C PHE A 278 0.10 9.22 0.30
N THR A 279 0.81 8.30 -0.32
CA THR A 279 1.99 7.67 0.25
C THR A 279 3.19 8.01 -0.61
N LEU A 280 4.18 8.66 -0.03
CA LEU A 280 5.39 9.02 -0.75
C LEU A 280 6.49 7.99 -0.48
N VAL A 281 6.95 7.33 -1.55
CA VAL A 281 8.22 6.59 -1.57
C VAL A 281 9.31 7.62 -1.83
N ALA A 282 9.51 8.51 -0.85
CA ALA A 282 10.38 9.66 -0.97
C ALA A 282 11.85 9.24 -0.97
N THR A 283 12.62 9.75 -1.90
CA THR A 283 14.06 9.59 -1.97
C THR A 283 14.73 10.95 -1.80
N SER A 284 15.48 11.08 -0.72
CA SER A 284 16.22 12.31 -0.34
C SER A 284 17.64 11.96 0.06
N THR A 285 18.41 12.93 0.50
CA THR A 285 19.82 12.73 0.92
C THR A 285 19.98 11.89 2.17
N SER A 286 18.97 11.90 3.04
CA SER A 286 18.86 11.05 4.21
C SER A 286 17.39 10.74 4.47
N TRP A 287 17.12 9.78 5.36
CA TRP A 287 15.74 9.49 5.73
C TRP A 287 15.12 10.62 6.57
N GLU A 288 15.91 11.36 7.36
CA GLU A 288 15.46 12.56 8.07
C GLU A 288 14.98 13.63 7.09
N ALA A 289 15.74 13.88 6.03
CA ALA A 289 15.34 14.77 4.96
C ALA A 289 14.06 14.27 4.25
N SER A 290 13.92 12.96 4.05
CA SER A 290 12.68 12.38 3.49
C SER A 290 11.46 12.65 4.38
N VAL A 291 11.61 12.59 5.71
CA VAL A 291 10.53 12.94 6.66
C VAL A 291 10.18 14.41 6.57
N GLU A 292 11.16 15.29 6.66
CA GLU A 292 10.99 16.74 6.65
C GLU A 292 10.34 17.22 5.34
N TYR A 293 10.88 16.80 4.20
CA TYR A 293 10.36 17.20 2.89
C TYR A 293 8.98 16.60 2.59
N THR A 294 8.70 15.39 3.06
CA THR A 294 7.34 14.83 2.93
C THR A 294 6.32 15.62 3.77
N ALA A 295 6.72 16.10 4.95
CA ALA A 295 5.87 16.97 5.76
C ALA A 295 5.65 18.34 5.10
N GLU A 296 6.65 18.88 4.38
CA GLU A 296 6.51 20.08 3.58
C GLU A 296 5.55 19.89 2.40
N VAL A 297 5.66 18.76 1.70
CA VAL A 297 4.67 18.38 0.65
C VAL A 297 3.26 18.33 1.23
N LYS A 298 3.08 17.74 2.42
CA LYS A 298 1.77 17.71 3.09
C LYS A 298 1.25 19.10 3.37
N ARG A 299 2.06 20.01 3.92
CA ARG A 299 1.65 21.40 4.18
C ARG A 299 1.21 22.09 2.89
N TYR A 300 1.98 21.95 1.83
CA TYR A 300 1.65 22.52 0.52
C TYR A 300 0.29 22.01 0.01
N LEU A 301 0.03 20.71 0.09
CA LEU A 301 -1.24 20.13 -0.33
C LEU A 301 -2.43 20.65 0.50
N LEU A 302 -2.26 20.83 1.80
CA LEU A 302 -3.32 21.35 2.67
C LEU A 302 -3.61 22.83 2.42
N GLU A 303 -2.60 23.63 2.08
CA GLU A 303 -2.73 25.06 1.75
C GLU A 303 -3.36 25.31 0.37
N HIS A 304 -3.17 24.37 -0.57
CA HIS A 304 -3.61 24.53 -1.97
C HIS A 304 -4.72 23.54 -2.36
N ALA A 305 -5.28 22.81 -1.38
CA ALA A 305 -6.42 21.92 -1.66
C ALA A 305 -7.61 22.70 -2.20
N PRO A 306 -8.29 22.21 -3.24
CA PRO A 306 -9.54 22.80 -3.67
C PRO A 306 -10.56 22.80 -2.53
N ALA A 307 -11.30 23.91 -2.40
CA ALA A 307 -12.30 24.11 -1.34
C ALA A 307 -13.48 23.12 -1.43
#